data_0b13663c5c748c8e514af5cdf22498e6
#
_entry.id   0b13663c5c748c8e514af5cdf22498e6
#
_cell.length_a   1.000
_cell.length_b   1.000
_cell.length_c   1.000
_cell.angle_alpha   90.00
_cell.angle_beta   90.00
_cell.angle_gamma   90.00
#
_symmetry.space_group_name_H-M   'P 1'
#
loop_
_entity.id
_entity.type
_entity.pdbx_description
1 polymer ?
#
loop_
_entity_poly.entity_id
_entity_poly.type
_entity_poly.pdbx_seq_one_letter_code
_entity_poly.pdbx_strand_id
1 'polypeptide(L)'
;AIDFSTLGELHFGVLNGDLPTQTVTWLERYGPVTAYPTVEELTDAIKEPSTNLIGVEADGSSIKTILSRDELDIFRQTADTLPDLYEQRNAAGQTEVQILERPDVMAGFQDMFIAVTLIVAMFMGCTFNAMNMISEKEDGVAFINEILPMTRSQYIMQKLFVGFICGCLSSIITVCICFRLSLQNAALMLVLIVLSAFVAAMTGLFIGRASNGLMVGVVYIKIVMLLFMAVPILSFLVGISQPFLLAVCYLVPSQATFEGIMDLSTGSGTAAVKDIFILLVHCIGWFLLYIGLSMHQRKNS
;
A
#
# COMPACT_ATOMS: atom_id res chain seq x y z
N ALA A 1 4.56 -10.60 -8.75
CA ALA A 1 3.56 -9.61 -8.36
C ALA A 1 2.26 -10.36 -8.11
N ILE A 2 1.65 -10.16 -6.97
CA ILE A 2 0.32 -10.69 -6.68
C ILE A 2 -0.64 -9.81 -7.47
N ASP A 3 -1.38 -10.43 -8.39
CA ASP A 3 -2.37 -9.73 -9.21
C ASP A 3 -3.70 -9.76 -8.45
N PHE A 4 -4.08 -8.62 -7.90
CA PHE A 4 -5.36 -8.46 -7.20
C PHE A 4 -6.47 -7.96 -8.12
N SER A 5 -6.21 -7.73 -9.41
CA SER A 5 -7.21 -7.26 -10.37
C SER A 5 -8.35 -8.26 -10.56
N THR A 6 -8.07 -9.56 -10.34
CA THR A 6 -9.06 -10.63 -10.47
C THR A 6 -10.02 -10.75 -9.28
N LEU A 7 -9.72 -10.13 -8.13
CA LEU A 7 -10.58 -10.21 -6.94
C LEU A 7 -11.92 -9.46 -7.06
N GLY A 8 -12.06 -8.61 -8.07
CA GLY A 8 -13.28 -7.84 -8.33
C GLY A 8 -13.99 -8.21 -9.64
N GLU A 9 -13.41 -9.11 -10.45
CA GLU A 9 -14.03 -9.52 -11.71
C GLU A 9 -15.12 -10.57 -11.46
N LEU A 10 -16.28 -10.34 -12.08
CA LEU A 10 -17.38 -11.30 -12.13
C LEU A 10 -17.01 -12.43 -13.08
N HIS A 11 -17.02 -13.66 -12.60
CA HIS A 11 -16.86 -14.85 -13.42
C HIS A 11 -18.18 -15.61 -13.51
N PHE A 12 -18.51 -16.08 -14.69
CA PHE A 12 -19.74 -16.88 -14.91
C PHE A 12 -19.37 -18.31 -15.23
N GLY A 13 -20.02 -19.25 -14.52
CA GLY A 13 -19.93 -20.68 -14.80
C GLY A 13 -21.21 -21.16 -15.50
N VAL A 14 -21.10 -21.81 -16.65
CA VAL A 14 -22.23 -22.34 -17.41
C VAL A 14 -22.05 -23.83 -17.70
N LEU A 15 -23.14 -24.56 -17.85
CA LEU A 15 -23.08 -25.95 -18.32
C LEU A 15 -22.91 -26.01 -19.84
N ASN A 16 -22.08 -26.93 -20.30
CA ASN A 16 -21.90 -27.18 -21.72
C ASN A 16 -23.21 -27.52 -22.45
N GLY A 17 -23.63 -26.64 -23.35
CA GLY A 17 -24.83 -26.88 -24.19
C GLY A 17 -26.16 -26.56 -23.52
N ASP A 18 -26.19 -26.08 -22.27
CA ASP A 18 -27.44 -25.73 -21.55
C ASP A 18 -27.97 -24.35 -22.02
N LEU A 19 -27.08 -23.40 -22.24
CA LEU A 19 -27.44 -22.04 -22.66
C LEU A 19 -27.25 -21.83 -24.17
N PRO A 20 -28.18 -21.08 -24.83
CA PRO A 20 -27.99 -20.64 -26.20
C PRO A 20 -26.75 -19.82 -26.38
N THR A 21 -26.07 -19.92 -27.52
CA THR A 21 -24.85 -19.16 -27.84
C THR A 21 -25.03 -17.63 -27.66
N GLN A 22 -26.22 -17.11 -27.95
CA GLN A 22 -26.53 -15.70 -27.75
C GLN A 22 -26.52 -15.29 -26.27
N THR A 23 -26.91 -16.18 -25.37
CA THR A 23 -26.91 -15.96 -23.92
C THR A 23 -25.49 -15.97 -23.39
N VAL A 24 -24.66 -16.89 -23.86
CA VAL A 24 -23.25 -16.95 -23.51
C VAL A 24 -22.52 -15.68 -23.96
N THR A 25 -22.71 -15.24 -25.20
CA THR A 25 -22.13 -13.98 -25.71
C THR A 25 -22.67 -12.75 -24.96
N TRP A 26 -23.89 -12.81 -24.43
CA TRP A 26 -24.44 -11.74 -23.61
C TRP A 26 -23.75 -11.71 -22.22
N LEU A 27 -23.51 -12.86 -21.58
CA LEU A 27 -22.78 -12.97 -20.31
C LEU A 27 -21.32 -12.51 -20.45
N GLU A 28 -20.66 -12.84 -21.56
CA GLU A 28 -19.27 -12.45 -21.87
C GLU A 28 -19.05 -10.93 -21.88
N ARG A 29 -20.11 -10.12 -22.03
CA ARG A 29 -20.05 -8.66 -21.94
C ARG A 29 -19.86 -8.16 -20.50
N TYR A 30 -20.20 -8.99 -19.52
CA TYR A 30 -20.17 -8.61 -18.10
C TYR A 30 -19.02 -9.29 -17.35
N GLY A 31 -18.44 -10.36 -17.91
CA GLY A 31 -17.31 -11.07 -17.31
C GLY A 31 -16.95 -12.34 -18.08
N PRO A 32 -15.80 -12.94 -17.80
CA PRO A 32 -15.39 -14.19 -18.43
C PRO A 32 -16.36 -15.32 -18.10
N VAL A 33 -16.65 -16.13 -19.11
CA VAL A 33 -17.55 -17.28 -18.99
C VAL A 33 -16.76 -18.58 -19.11
N THR A 34 -16.87 -19.46 -18.12
CA THR A 34 -16.25 -20.78 -18.12
C THR A 34 -17.32 -21.87 -18.26
N ALA A 35 -17.15 -22.76 -19.23
CA ALA A 35 -18.09 -23.85 -19.47
C ALA A 35 -17.65 -25.13 -18.74
N TYR A 36 -18.55 -25.74 -18.00
CA TYR A 36 -18.34 -26.97 -17.24
C TYR A 36 -19.08 -28.14 -17.86
N PRO A 37 -18.48 -29.35 -17.88
CA PRO A 37 -19.10 -30.53 -18.51
C PRO A 37 -20.24 -31.13 -17.67
N THR A 38 -20.23 -30.99 -16.34
CA THR A 38 -21.21 -31.55 -15.42
C THR A 38 -21.67 -30.54 -14.38
N VAL A 39 -22.90 -30.77 -13.85
CA VAL A 39 -23.48 -29.97 -12.75
C VAL A 39 -22.64 -30.10 -11.48
N GLU A 40 -22.05 -31.28 -11.25
CA GLU A 40 -21.21 -31.53 -10.07
C GLU A 40 -19.96 -30.70 -10.11
N GLU A 41 -19.26 -30.66 -11.25
CA GLU A 41 -18.05 -29.82 -11.42
C GLU A 41 -18.34 -28.31 -11.31
N LEU A 42 -19.47 -27.87 -11.88
CA LEU A 42 -19.90 -26.47 -11.72
C LEU A 42 -20.20 -26.14 -10.24
N THR A 43 -20.89 -27.04 -9.55
CA THR A 43 -21.27 -26.86 -8.14
C THR A 43 -20.01 -26.85 -7.24
N ASP A 44 -19.05 -27.71 -7.52
CA ASP A 44 -17.80 -27.77 -6.75
C ASP A 44 -16.94 -26.53 -7.02
N ALA A 45 -16.89 -26.04 -8.26
CA ALA A 45 -16.21 -24.80 -8.60
C ALA A 45 -16.84 -23.57 -7.92
N ILE A 46 -18.18 -23.53 -7.78
CA ILE A 46 -18.90 -22.47 -7.06
C ILE A 46 -18.61 -22.53 -5.56
N LYS A 47 -18.42 -23.73 -4.98
CA LYS A 47 -18.13 -23.91 -3.55
C LYS A 47 -16.67 -23.65 -3.19
N GLU A 48 -15.78 -23.55 -4.16
CA GLU A 48 -14.37 -23.32 -3.89
C GLU A 48 -14.18 -21.93 -3.27
N PRO A 49 -13.59 -21.82 -2.05
CA PRO A 49 -13.40 -20.55 -1.38
C PRO A 49 -12.52 -19.63 -2.25
N SER A 50 -12.90 -18.39 -2.37
CA SER A 50 -12.21 -17.34 -3.17
C SER A 50 -12.48 -17.30 -4.68
N THR A 51 -13.41 -18.10 -5.22
CA THR A 51 -13.87 -17.89 -6.59
C THR A 51 -15.09 -16.98 -6.60
N ASN A 52 -15.04 -15.87 -7.33
CA ASN A 52 -16.19 -14.98 -7.56
C ASN A 52 -17.04 -15.55 -8.72
N LEU A 53 -17.38 -16.83 -8.65
CA LEU A 53 -18.03 -17.56 -9.72
C LEU A 53 -19.54 -17.60 -9.51
N ILE A 54 -20.31 -17.00 -10.42
CA ILE A 54 -21.77 -17.10 -10.46
C ILE A 54 -22.14 -18.20 -11.45
N GLY A 55 -22.76 -19.28 -10.95
CA GLY A 55 -23.33 -20.31 -11.81
C GLY A 55 -24.59 -19.80 -12.52
N VAL A 56 -24.71 -20.07 -13.82
CA VAL A 56 -25.87 -19.69 -14.63
C VAL A 56 -26.40 -20.92 -15.37
N GLU A 57 -27.67 -21.25 -15.13
CA GLU A 57 -28.39 -22.35 -15.78
C GLU A 57 -29.58 -21.81 -16.58
N ALA A 58 -30.01 -22.55 -17.57
CA ALA A 58 -31.23 -22.24 -18.34
C ALA A 58 -32.47 -22.51 -17.50
N ASP A 59 -33.40 -21.55 -17.45
CA ASP A 59 -34.73 -21.73 -16.88
C ASP A 59 -35.81 -21.33 -17.90
N GLY A 60 -36.11 -22.27 -18.81
CA GLY A 60 -37.04 -22.05 -19.90
C GLY A 60 -36.61 -20.94 -20.85
N SER A 61 -37.25 -19.77 -20.78
CA SER A 61 -36.90 -18.57 -21.59
C SER A 61 -36.05 -17.56 -20.82
N SER A 62 -35.80 -17.79 -19.52
CA SER A 62 -35.00 -16.98 -18.64
C SER A 62 -33.73 -17.72 -18.21
N ILE A 63 -32.95 -17.12 -17.30
CA ILE A 63 -31.77 -17.72 -16.69
C ILE A 63 -31.95 -17.79 -15.18
N LYS A 64 -31.36 -18.80 -14.55
CA LYS A 64 -31.30 -18.96 -13.11
C LYS A 64 -29.85 -18.87 -12.66
N THR A 65 -29.59 -18.14 -11.59
CA THR A 65 -28.27 -18.00 -10.99
C THR A 65 -28.11 -18.93 -9.79
N ILE A 66 -26.89 -19.47 -9.64
CA ILE A 66 -26.49 -20.35 -8.53
C ILE A 66 -25.28 -19.72 -7.85
N LEU A 67 -25.38 -19.56 -6.53
CA LEU A 67 -24.34 -18.99 -5.68
C LEU A 67 -23.98 -19.94 -4.53
N SER A 68 -22.76 -19.87 -4.06
CA SER A 68 -22.36 -20.33 -2.73
C SER A 68 -22.73 -19.26 -1.68
N ARG A 69 -22.87 -19.62 -0.41
CA ARG A 69 -23.34 -18.67 0.63
C ARG A 69 -22.25 -17.71 1.16
N ASP A 70 -21.02 -17.85 0.71
CA ASP A 70 -19.85 -17.14 1.26
C ASP A 70 -19.42 -15.92 0.43
N GLU A 71 -20.18 -15.53 -0.59
CA GLU A 71 -19.83 -14.40 -1.46
C GLU A 71 -20.15 -13.04 -0.83
N LEU A 72 -19.40 -12.03 -1.27
CA LEU A 72 -19.65 -10.64 -0.91
C LEU A 72 -21.04 -10.20 -1.35
N ASP A 73 -21.69 -9.35 -0.56
CA ASP A 73 -23.07 -8.87 -0.81
C ASP A 73 -23.26 -8.28 -2.21
N ILE A 74 -22.22 -7.70 -2.81
CA ILE A 74 -22.27 -7.14 -4.16
C ILE A 74 -22.46 -8.23 -5.22
N PHE A 75 -21.81 -9.39 -5.07
CA PHE A 75 -21.98 -10.53 -6.01
C PHE A 75 -23.35 -11.15 -5.86
N ARG A 76 -23.88 -11.23 -4.64
CA ARG A 76 -25.24 -11.71 -4.37
C ARG A 76 -26.28 -10.80 -5.03
N GLN A 77 -26.17 -9.47 -4.83
CA GLN A 77 -27.07 -8.52 -5.49
C GLN A 77 -27.00 -8.60 -7.02
N THR A 78 -25.79 -8.78 -7.57
CA THR A 78 -25.61 -8.92 -9.02
C THR A 78 -26.29 -10.21 -9.52
N ALA A 79 -26.12 -11.34 -8.83
CA ALA A 79 -26.74 -12.58 -9.21
C ALA A 79 -28.27 -12.55 -9.09
N ASP A 80 -28.79 -11.90 -8.05
CA ASP A 80 -30.25 -11.74 -7.87
C ASP A 80 -30.89 -10.88 -8.99
N THR A 81 -30.15 -9.89 -9.50
CA THR A 81 -30.64 -8.99 -10.56
C THR A 81 -30.38 -9.50 -11.98
N LEU A 82 -29.49 -10.48 -12.15
CA LEU A 82 -29.07 -10.97 -13.46
C LEU A 82 -30.22 -11.57 -14.30
N PRO A 83 -31.15 -12.36 -13.74
CA PRO A 83 -32.33 -12.87 -14.48
C PRO A 83 -33.22 -11.74 -15.00
N ASP A 84 -33.49 -10.71 -14.19
CA ASP A 84 -34.33 -9.56 -14.57
C ASP A 84 -33.68 -8.77 -15.72
N LEU A 85 -32.35 -8.58 -15.66
CA LEU A 85 -31.57 -7.93 -16.72
C LEU A 85 -31.59 -8.77 -18.02
N TYR A 86 -31.57 -10.08 -17.91
CA TYR A 86 -31.64 -10.97 -19.05
C TYR A 86 -33.04 -10.92 -19.73
N GLU A 87 -34.13 -10.87 -18.97
CA GLU A 87 -35.48 -10.67 -19.53
C GLU A 87 -35.61 -9.32 -20.26
N GLN A 88 -34.98 -8.29 -19.74
CA GLN A 88 -35.00 -6.94 -20.32
C GLN A 88 -33.97 -6.74 -21.45
N ARG A 89 -33.17 -7.77 -21.82
CA ARG A 89 -32.05 -7.65 -22.80
C ARG A 89 -32.48 -7.07 -24.17
N ASN A 90 -33.70 -7.32 -24.59
CA ASN A 90 -34.22 -6.82 -25.87
C ASN A 90 -34.76 -5.37 -25.76
N ALA A 91 -35.16 -4.93 -24.58
CA ALA A 91 -35.55 -3.54 -24.32
C ALA A 91 -34.33 -2.63 -24.19
N ALA A 92 -33.22 -3.15 -23.65
CA ALA A 92 -31.94 -2.43 -23.51
C ALA A 92 -31.21 -2.22 -24.84
N GLY A 93 -31.61 -2.87 -25.93
CA GLY A 93 -30.98 -2.74 -27.26
C GLY A 93 -31.09 -1.36 -27.91
N GLN A 94 -31.83 -0.41 -27.32
CA GLN A 94 -31.94 1.00 -27.78
C GLN A 94 -31.29 1.98 -26.79
N THR A 95 -30.73 1.51 -25.69
CA THR A 95 -30.07 2.38 -24.74
C THR A 95 -28.56 2.26 -24.97
N GLU A 96 -27.95 3.31 -25.50
CA GLU A 96 -26.50 3.47 -25.53
C GLU A 96 -26.03 3.59 -24.08
N VAL A 97 -25.61 2.48 -23.49
CA VAL A 97 -25.02 2.46 -22.16
C VAL A 97 -23.63 3.03 -22.32
N GLN A 98 -23.46 4.31 -22.08
CA GLN A 98 -22.16 4.91 -21.87
C GLN A 98 -21.63 4.36 -20.55
N ILE A 99 -20.77 3.35 -20.63
CA ILE A 99 -20.03 2.86 -19.48
C ILE A 99 -19.10 4.01 -19.08
N LEU A 100 -19.51 4.79 -18.12
CA LEU A 100 -18.59 5.64 -17.39
C LEU A 100 -17.64 4.68 -16.68
N GLU A 101 -16.39 4.69 -17.12
CA GLU A 101 -15.32 3.99 -16.38
C GLU A 101 -15.43 4.47 -14.93
N ARG A 102 -15.95 3.64 -14.05
CA ARG A 102 -15.83 3.89 -12.61
C ARG A 102 -14.35 3.92 -12.33
N PRO A 103 -13.85 4.97 -11.67
CA PRO A 103 -12.50 4.88 -11.12
C PRO A 103 -12.46 3.58 -10.32
N ASP A 104 -11.52 2.71 -10.66
CA ASP A 104 -11.37 1.42 -10.00
C ASP A 104 -10.98 1.68 -8.54
N VAL A 105 -12.00 1.77 -7.69
CA VAL A 105 -11.83 2.06 -6.25
C VAL A 105 -10.94 0.98 -5.62
N MET A 106 -11.02 -0.25 -6.15
CA MET A 106 -10.22 -1.36 -5.67
C MET A 106 -8.74 -1.18 -6.04
N ALA A 107 -8.43 -0.67 -7.23
CA ALA A 107 -7.05 -0.35 -7.61
C ALA A 107 -6.45 0.73 -6.70
N GLY A 108 -7.22 1.76 -6.38
CA GLY A 108 -6.78 2.80 -5.43
C GLY A 108 -6.49 2.25 -4.03
N PHE A 109 -7.29 1.29 -3.55
CA PHE A 109 -7.00 0.60 -2.29
C PHE A 109 -5.77 -0.30 -2.37
N GLN A 110 -5.56 -1.00 -3.48
CA GLN A 110 -4.36 -1.80 -3.71
C GLN A 110 -3.11 -0.95 -3.63
N ASP A 111 -3.07 0.16 -4.35
CA ASP A 111 -1.93 1.10 -4.34
C ASP A 111 -1.69 1.67 -2.94
N MET A 112 -2.76 2.00 -2.22
CA MET A 112 -2.67 2.43 -0.81
C MET A 112 -2.01 1.36 0.06
N PHE A 113 -2.43 0.09 -0.03
CA PHE A 113 -1.84 -1.00 0.75
C PHE A 113 -0.36 -1.21 0.41
N ILE A 114 0.01 -1.11 -0.86
CA ILE A 114 1.40 -1.21 -1.29
C ILE A 114 2.22 -0.03 -0.73
N ALA A 115 1.70 1.20 -0.82
CA ALA A 115 2.36 2.38 -0.27
C ALA A 115 2.57 2.28 1.25
N VAL A 116 1.55 1.84 1.99
CA VAL A 116 1.63 1.61 3.44
C VAL A 116 2.66 0.53 3.77
N THR A 117 2.65 -0.59 3.04
CA THR A 117 3.63 -1.68 3.23
C THR A 117 5.06 -1.18 3.00
N LEU A 118 5.27 -0.34 2.00
CA LEU A 118 6.57 0.23 1.71
C LEU A 118 7.04 1.20 2.82
N ILE A 119 6.14 2.03 3.36
CA ILE A 119 6.43 2.89 4.52
C ILE A 119 6.85 2.05 5.73
N VAL A 120 6.14 0.95 6.00
CA VAL A 120 6.50 0.03 7.09
C VAL A 120 7.89 -0.58 6.85
N ALA A 121 8.18 -0.99 5.61
CA ALA A 121 9.50 -1.53 5.25
C ALA A 121 10.63 -0.50 5.47
N MET A 122 10.42 0.76 5.08
CA MET A 122 11.38 1.86 5.34
C MET A 122 11.56 2.10 6.85
N PHE A 123 10.50 1.93 7.64
CA PHE A 123 10.53 2.13 9.09
C PHE A 123 11.36 1.06 9.83
N MET A 124 11.72 -0.04 9.17
CA MET A 124 12.72 -1.00 9.70
C MET A 124 14.04 -0.28 10.02
N GLY A 125 14.48 0.65 9.17
CA GLY A 125 15.67 1.46 9.44
C GLY A 125 15.59 2.30 10.71
N CYS A 126 14.43 2.89 10.99
CA CYS A 126 14.14 3.58 12.25
C CYS A 126 14.28 2.65 13.44
N THR A 127 13.66 1.47 13.37
CA THR A 127 13.67 0.46 14.43
C THR A 127 15.09 0.01 14.74
N PHE A 128 15.87 -0.35 13.71
CA PHE A 128 17.26 -0.77 13.88
C PHE A 128 18.12 0.30 14.55
N ASN A 129 18.01 1.57 14.10
CA ASN A 129 18.78 2.66 14.70
C ASN A 129 18.39 2.92 16.17
N ALA A 130 17.09 2.96 16.44
CA ALA A 130 16.59 3.18 17.80
C ALA A 130 17.06 2.07 18.74
N MET A 131 16.84 0.81 18.36
CA MET A 131 17.21 -0.35 19.16
C MET A 131 18.71 -0.44 19.39
N ASN A 132 19.52 -0.20 18.36
CA ASN A 132 20.98 -0.19 18.50
C ASN A 132 21.44 0.87 19.52
N MET A 133 20.90 2.09 19.46
CA MET A 133 21.27 3.13 20.42
C MET A 133 20.82 2.82 21.86
N ILE A 134 19.64 2.22 21.99
CA ILE A 134 19.07 1.87 23.30
C ILE A 134 19.85 0.72 23.95
N SER A 135 20.15 -0.33 23.17
CA SER A 135 20.96 -1.47 23.63
C SER A 135 22.34 -1.01 24.13
N GLU A 136 23.02 -0.13 23.40
CA GLU A 136 24.31 0.43 23.85
C GLU A 136 24.22 1.19 25.16
N LYS A 137 23.11 1.88 25.42
CA LYS A 137 22.88 2.57 26.70
C LYS A 137 22.67 1.57 27.84
N GLU A 138 21.87 0.53 27.62
CA GLU A 138 21.57 -0.49 28.63
C GLU A 138 22.80 -1.33 28.96
N ASP A 139 23.58 -1.69 27.94
CA ASP A 139 24.80 -2.49 28.10
C ASP A 139 26.00 -1.70 28.66
N GLY A 140 25.83 -0.40 28.87
CA GLY A 140 26.90 0.49 29.35
C GLY A 140 28.02 0.74 28.32
N VAL A 141 27.88 0.23 27.09
CA VAL A 141 28.84 0.38 26.00
C VAL A 141 28.93 1.84 25.53
N ALA A 142 27.89 2.63 25.77
CA ALA A 142 27.89 4.07 25.47
C ALA A 142 29.08 4.81 26.11
N PHE A 143 29.49 4.40 27.33
CA PHE A 143 30.67 4.96 28.02
C PHE A 143 31.98 4.59 27.32
N ILE A 144 32.11 3.38 26.77
CA ILE A 144 33.30 2.94 26.02
C ILE A 144 33.46 3.76 24.75
N ASN A 145 32.34 4.12 24.09
CA ASN A 145 32.35 4.93 22.89
C ASN A 145 32.83 6.38 23.15
N GLU A 146 32.74 6.90 24.37
CA GLU A 146 33.29 8.20 24.75
C GLU A 146 34.84 8.19 24.89
N ILE A 147 35.42 7.02 25.13
CA ILE A 147 36.87 6.83 25.32
C ILE A 147 37.56 6.55 23.98
N LEU A 148 36.82 6.10 22.96
CA LEU A 148 37.36 5.85 21.63
C LEU A 148 37.80 7.14 20.94
N PRO A 149 38.90 7.13 20.18
CA PRO A 149 39.41 8.31 19.44
C PRO A 149 38.56 8.60 18.19
N MET A 150 37.24 8.60 18.39
CA MET A 150 36.24 8.80 17.33
C MET A 150 35.54 10.13 17.56
N THR A 151 35.40 10.95 16.51
CA THR A 151 34.63 12.18 16.60
C THR A 151 33.14 11.84 16.76
N ARG A 152 32.43 12.67 17.49
CA ARG A 152 30.95 12.48 17.70
C ARG A 152 30.18 12.44 16.38
N SER A 153 30.67 13.18 15.37
CA SER A 153 30.07 13.14 14.02
C SER A 153 30.26 11.77 13.36
N GLN A 154 31.44 11.17 13.50
CA GLN A 154 31.70 9.82 12.98
C GLN A 154 30.80 8.78 13.66
N TYR A 155 30.61 8.85 14.97
CA TYR A 155 29.71 7.99 15.70
C TYR A 155 28.26 8.11 15.21
N ILE A 156 27.74 9.33 15.06
CA ILE A 156 26.39 9.57 14.57
C ILE A 156 26.23 9.05 13.14
N MET A 157 27.21 9.32 12.26
CA MET A 157 27.15 8.83 10.88
C MET A 157 27.19 7.30 10.80
N GLN A 158 27.99 6.64 11.61
CA GLN A 158 28.03 5.19 11.66
C GLN A 158 26.68 4.60 12.06
N LYS A 159 26.01 5.16 13.07
CA LYS A 159 24.69 4.72 13.52
C LYS A 159 23.62 4.97 12.45
N LEU A 160 23.61 6.17 11.89
CA LEU A 160 22.70 6.53 10.82
C LEU A 160 22.83 5.56 9.64
N PHE A 161 24.06 5.22 9.27
CA PHE A 161 24.36 4.40 8.09
C PHE A 161 23.78 2.98 8.20
N VAL A 162 23.85 2.37 9.38
CA VAL A 162 23.29 1.02 9.61
C VAL A 162 21.77 1.01 9.37
N GLY A 163 21.03 1.89 10.03
CA GLY A 163 19.58 1.94 9.84
C GLY A 163 19.17 2.38 8.45
N PHE A 164 19.92 3.31 7.84
CA PHE A 164 19.69 3.76 6.47
C PHE A 164 19.81 2.60 5.47
N ILE A 165 20.88 1.81 5.55
CA ILE A 165 21.06 0.63 4.68
C ILE A 165 19.94 -0.38 4.90
N CYS A 166 19.60 -0.72 6.15
CA CYS A 166 18.53 -1.65 6.45
C CYS A 166 17.18 -1.16 5.90
N GLY A 167 16.87 0.12 6.05
CA GLY A 167 15.66 0.73 5.50
C GLY A 167 15.64 0.69 3.96
N CYS A 168 16.73 1.01 3.29
CA CYS A 168 16.84 0.93 1.84
C CYS A 168 16.68 -0.50 1.33
N LEU A 169 17.39 -1.46 1.93
CA LEU A 169 17.34 -2.86 1.50
C LEU A 169 15.94 -3.46 1.64
N SER A 170 15.30 -3.27 2.80
CA SER A 170 13.94 -3.78 3.00
C SER A 170 12.94 -3.15 2.03
N SER A 171 13.06 -1.85 1.75
CA SER A 171 12.19 -1.15 0.81
C SER A 171 12.42 -1.56 -0.64
N ILE A 172 13.67 -1.74 -1.06
CA ILE A 172 13.99 -2.22 -2.41
C ILE A 172 13.43 -3.63 -2.63
N ILE A 173 13.57 -4.53 -1.65
CA ILE A 173 13.00 -5.88 -1.72
C ILE A 173 11.48 -5.80 -1.86
N THR A 174 10.83 -4.95 -1.05
CA THR A 174 9.38 -4.75 -1.11
C THR A 174 8.94 -4.23 -2.47
N VAL A 175 9.62 -3.23 -3.04
CA VAL A 175 9.31 -2.69 -4.37
C VAL A 175 9.49 -3.75 -5.46
N CYS A 176 10.56 -4.54 -5.41
CA CYS A 176 10.79 -5.60 -6.40
C CYS A 176 9.69 -6.68 -6.38
N ILE A 177 9.04 -6.89 -5.23
CA ILE A 177 7.94 -7.86 -5.09
C ILE A 177 6.60 -7.25 -5.51
N CYS A 178 6.33 -6.01 -5.07
CA CYS A 178 4.99 -5.41 -5.18
C CYS A 178 4.79 -4.65 -6.49
N PHE A 179 5.83 -4.04 -7.06
CA PHE A 179 5.68 -3.14 -8.21
C PHE A 179 6.21 -3.73 -9.52
N ARG A 180 5.46 -3.50 -10.61
CA ARG A 180 5.94 -3.64 -12.00
C ARG A 180 6.26 -2.25 -12.54
N LEU A 181 7.41 -1.72 -12.18
CA LEU A 181 7.81 -0.37 -12.59
C LEU A 181 8.39 -0.35 -14.01
N SER A 182 8.06 0.70 -14.78
CA SER A 182 8.83 1.07 -15.96
C SER A 182 10.22 1.56 -15.53
N LEU A 183 11.23 1.41 -16.39
CA LEU A 183 12.60 1.84 -16.08
C LEU A 183 12.71 3.32 -15.68
N GLN A 184 11.86 4.19 -16.24
CA GLN A 184 11.83 5.61 -15.94
C GLN A 184 11.30 5.87 -14.52
N ASN A 185 10.21 5.21 -14.13
CA ASN A 185 9.63 5.35 -12.81
C ASN A 185 10.48 4.66 -11.73
N ALA A 186 11.23 3.62 -12.09
CA ALA A 186 12.15 2.94 -11.16
C ALA A 186 13.24 3.86 -10.62
N ALA A 187 13.78 4.76 -11.42
CA ALA A 187 14.78 5.72 -10.96
C ALA A 187 14.19 6.72 -9.93
N LEU A 188 12.99 7.26 -10.19
CA LEU A 188 12.30 8.15 -9.25
C LEU A 188 11.91 7.42 -7.97
N MET A 189 11.43 6.18 -8.07
CA MET A 189 11.12 5.34 -6.92
C MET A 189 12.35 5.08 -6.05
N LEU A 190 13.51 4.82 -6.66
CA LEU A 190 14.76 4.62 -5.92
C LEU A 190 15.17 5.89 -5.17
N VAL A 191 15.07 7.08 -5.79
CA VAL A 191 15.35 8.34 -5.12
C VAL A 191 14.40 8.57 -3.95
N LEU A 192 13.11 8.31 -4.14
CA LEU A 192 12.09 8.42 -3.10
C LEU A 192 12.38 7.47 -1.92
N ILE A 193 12.75 6.21 -2.19
CA ILE A 193 13.16 5.24 -1.17
C ILE A 193 14.36 5.75 -0.37
N VAL A 194 15.40 6.23 -1.06
CA VAL A 194 16.63 6.70 -0.41
C VAL A 194 16.34 7.87 0.53
N LEU A 195 15.57 8.86 0.09
CA LEU A 195 15.22 10.02 0.93
C LEU A 195 14.33 9.61 2.11
N SER A 196 13.33 8.78 1.89
CA SER A 196 12.42 8.32 2.94
C SER A 196 13.11 7.43 3.96
N ALA A 197 13.97 6.51 3.52
CA ALA A 197 14.78 5.67 4.40
C ALA A 197 15.75 6.52 5.25
N PHE A 198 16.31 7.61 4.69
CA PHE A 198 17.13 8.54 5.44
C PHE A 198 16.34 9.23 6.56
N VAL A 199 15.15 9.74 6.28
CA VAL A 199 14.28 10.36 7.29
C VAL A 199 13.87 9.34 8.35
N ALA A 200 13.53 8.12 7.96
CA ALA A 200 13.20 7.03 8.89
C ALA A 200 14.38 6.68 9.80
N ALA A 201 15.60 6.59 9.24
CA ALA A 201 16.81 6.34 10.02
C ALA A 201 17.11 7.48 11.00
N MET A 202 16.95 8.74 10.58
CA MET A 202 17.07 9.91 11.45
C MET A 202 16.06 9.88 12.60
N THR A 203 14.81 9.54 12.32
CA THR A 203 13.76 9.39 13.34
C THR A 203 14.16 8.34 14.38
N GLY A 204 14.77 7.24 13.95
CA GLY A 204 15.31 6.21 14.84
C GLY A 204 16.40 6.74 15.79
N LEU A 205 17.28 7.61 15.29
CA LEU A 205 18.29 8.27 16.14
C LEU A 205 17.65 9.18 17.22
N PHE A 206 16.58 9.92 16.85
CA PHE A 206 15.86 10.74 17.83
C PHE A 206 15.20 9.87 18.92
N ILE A 207 14.54 8.78 18.53
CA ILE A 207 13.92 7.84 19.46
C ILE A 207 14.98 7.21 20.38
N GLY A 208 16.05 6.69 19.79
CA GLY A 208 17.15 6.09 20.53
C GLY A 208 17.79 7.05 21.53
N ARG A 209 17.88 8.34 21.18
CA ARG A 209 18.37 9.37 22.07
C ARG A 209 17.41 9.70 23.21
N ALA A 210 16.10 9.83 22.90
CA ALA A 210 15.05 10.17 23.87
C ALA A 210 14.72 9.06 24.83
N SER A 211 15.01 7.79 24.47
CA SER A 211 14.68 6.64 25.26
C SER A 211 15.74 6.36 26.34
N ASN A 212 15.28 6.11 27.56
CA ASN A 212 16.16 5.76 28.69
C ASN A 212 16.28 4.24 28.91
N GLY A 213 15.58 3.43 28.13
CA GLY A 213 15.62 1.97 28.19
C GLY A 213 14.77 1.32 27.12
N LEU A 214 14.91 0.00 26.96
CA LEU A 214 14.32 -0.78 25.88
C LEU A 214 12.80 -0.64 25.83
N MET A 215 12.12 -0.78 26.98
CA MET A 215 10.66 -0.70 27.05
C MET A 215 10.12 0.66 26.57
N VAL A 216 10.75 1.75 27.00
CA VAL A 216 10.39 3.11 26.59
C VAL A 216 10.65 3.30 25.10
N GLY A 217 11.77 2.79 24.61
CA GLY A 217 12.12 2.85 23.19
C GLY A 217 11.11 2.14 22.29
N VAL A 218 10.71 0.94 22.66
CA VAL A 218 9.69 0.17 21.93
C VAL A 218 8.36 0.94 21.86
N VAL A 219 7.94 1.57 22.97
CA VAL A 219 6.72 2.39 22.99
C VAL A 219 6.84 3.59 22.05
N TYR A 220 7.97 4.31 22.07
CA TYR A 220 8.19 5.45 21.19
C TYR A 220 8.23 5.06 19.72
N ILE A 221 8.88 3.93 19.38
CA ILE A 221 8.89 3.40 18.02
C ILE A 221 7.45 3.14 17.54
N LYS A 222 6.62 2.48 18.37
CA LYS A 222 5.23 2.19 18.02
C LYS A 222 4.37 3.45 17.83
N ILE A 223 4.51 4.44 18.73
CA ILE A 223 3.77 5.71 18.63
C ILE A 223 4.15 6.45 17.35
N VAL A 224 5.44 6.57 17.07
CA VAL A 224 5.92 7.28 15.88
C VAL A 224 5.51 6.52 14.61
N MET A 225 5.62 5.20 14.59
CA MET A 225 5.18 4.38 13.45
C MET A 225 3.67 4.56 13.20
N LEU A 226 2.86 4.54 14.27
CA LEU A 226 1.42 4.78 14.16
C LEU A 226 1.12 6.15 13.55
N LEU A 227 1.81 7.21 14.00
CA LEU A 227 1.65 8.56 13.46
C LEU A 227 2.03 8.64 11.97
N PHE A 228 3.15 8.01 11.60
CA PHE A 228 3.63 7.98 10.21
C PHE A 228 2.72 7.20 9.28
N MET A 229 1.96 6.23 9.78
CA MET A 229 0.96 5.48 9.01
C MET A 229 -0.40 6.17 9.01
N ALA A 230 -0.84 6.68 10.17
CA ALA A 230 -2.18 7.21 10.31
C ALA A 230 -2.42 8.47 9.45
N VAL A 231 -1.42 9.37 9.37
CA VAL A 231 -1.57 10.63 8.63
C VAL A 231 -1.85 10.38 7.14
N PRO A 232 -1.03 9.64 6.38
CA PRO A 232 -1.31 9.38 4.97
C PRO A 232 -2.57 8.54 4.74
N ILE A 233 -2.83 7.53 5.56
CA ILE A 233 -4.03 6.71 5.43
C ILE A 233 -5.29 7.56 5.63
N LEU A 234 -5.34 8.41 6.66
CA LEU A 234 -6.47 9.29 6.91
C LEU A 234 -6.62 10.34 5.81
N SER A 235 -5.50 10.91 5.32
CA SER A 235 -5.51 11.84 4.20
C SER A 235 -6.14 11.22 2.96
N PHE A 236 -5.79 9.98 2.64
CA PHE A 236 -6.33 9.22 1.53
C PHE A 236 -7.83 8.89 1.72
N LEU A 237 -8.21 8.32 2.88
CA LEU A 237 -9.59 7.90 3.14
C LEU A 237 -10.59 9.06 3.22
N VAL A 238 -10.16 10.19 3.78
CA VAL A 238 -11.01 11.39 3.90
C VAL A 238 -11.03 12.20 2.62
N GLY A 239 -10.09 11.97 1.69
CA GLY A 239 -9.97 12.73 0.44
C GLY A 239 -9.72 14.21 0.72
N ILE A 240 -8.72 14.51 1.56
CA ILE A 240 -8.43 15.90 1.98
C ILE A 240 -8.02 16.73 0.77
N SER A 241 -8.93 17.61 0.34
CA SER A 241 -8.70 18.55 -0.77
C SER A 241 -8.40 19.98 -0.31
N GLN A 242 -8.61 20.28 0.98
CA GLN A 242 -8.37 21.61 1.52
C GLN A 242 -6.85 21.88 1.62
N PRO A 243 -6.33 22.97 1.01
CA PRO A 243 -4.89 23.21 0.93
C PRO A 243 -4.22 23.38 2.30
N PHE A 244 -4.94 23.93 3.28
CA PHE A 244 -4.43 24.10 4.65
C PHE A 244 -4.25 22.75 5.35
N LEU A 245 -5.25 21.86 5.30
CA LEU A 245 -5.17 20.55 5.94
C LEU A 245 -4.12 19.67 5.26
N LEU A 246 -4.04 19.75 3.94
CA LEU A 246 -3.01 19.06 3.17
C LEU A 246 -1.60 19.51 3.58
N ALA A 247 -1.38 20.83 3.74
CA ALA A 247 -0.10 21.36 4.20
C ALA A 247 0.27 20.86 5.61
N VAL A 248 -0.71 20.69 6.51
CA VAL A 248 -0.49 20.10 7.84
C VAL A 248 -0.11 18.63 7.73
N CYS A 249 -0.73 17.86 6.84
CA CYS A 249 -0.37 16.46 6.61
C CYS A 249 1.08 16.34 6.08
N TYR A 250 1.50 17.24 5.20
CA TYR A 250 2.88 17.28 4.68
C TYR A 250 3.94 17.67 5.72
N LEU A 251 3.55 18.09 6.93
CA LEU A 251 4.49 18.25 8.04
C LEU A 251 5.06 16.89 8.49
N VAL A 252 4.31 15.82 8.26
CA VAL A 252 4.78 14.46 8.52
C VAL A 252 5.44 13.90 7.24
N PRO A 253 6.72 13.52 7.27
CA PRO A 253 7.45 13.09 6.07
C PRO A 253 6.82 11.92 5.32
N SER A 254 6.12 11.04 6.04
CA SER A 254 5.44 9.88 5.44
C SER A 254 4.32 10.27 4.48
N GLN A 255 3.71 11.46 4.61
CA GLN A 255 2.73 11.94 3.65
C GLN A 255 3.36 12.12 2.26
N ALA A 256 4.50 12.80 2.18
CA ALA A 256 5.20 12.98 0.91
C ALA A 256 5.71 11.65 0.35
N THR A 257 6.12 10.71 1.22
CA THR A 257 6.47 9.35 0.78
C THR A 257 5.27 8.63 0.19
N PHE A 258 4.13 8.69 0.85
CA PHE A 258 2.90 8.04 0.42
C PHE A 258 2.39 8.58 -0.92
N GLU A 259 2.23 9.90 -1.03
CA GLU A 259 1.77 10.55 -2.27
C GLU A 259 2.73 10.27 -3.43
N GLY A 260 4.04 10.36 -3.20
CA GLY A 260 5.05 10.06 -4.22
C GLY A 260 4.99 8.59 -4.69
N ILE A 261 4.68 7.63 -3.81
CA ILE A 261 4.47 6.23 -4.20
C ILE A 261 3.19 6.08 -5.02
N MET A 262 2.09 6.70 -4.58
CA MET A 262 0.80 6.69 -5.28
C MET A 262 0.92 7.29 -6.69
N ASP A 263 1.60 8.44 -6.82
CA ASP A 263 1.85 9.09 -8.10
C ASP A 263 2.71 8.23 -9.05
N LEU A 264 3.70 7.52 -8.52
CA LEU A 264 4.53 6.63 -9.32
C LEU A 264 3.80 5.35 -9.72
N SER A 265 2.85 4.85 -8.91
CA SER A 265 2.03 3.69 -9.24
C SER A 265 1.06 4.00 -10.37
N THR A 266 0.46 5.19 -10.36
CA THR A 266 -0.45 5.68 -11.42
C THR A 266 0.27 6.19 -12.68
N GLY A 267 1.61 6.16 -12.70
CA GLY A 267 2.41 6.61 -13.84
C GLY A 267 2.64 8.13 -13.92
N SER A 268 2.22 8.90 -12.91
CA SER A 268 2.35 10.36 -12.84
C SER A 268 3.71 10.81 -12.33
N GLY A 269 4.81 10.42 -13.01
CA GLY A 269 6.17 10.71 -12.55
C GLY A 269 6.47 12.20 -12.33
N THR A 270 5.78 13.11 -13.01
CA THR A 270 5.95 14.57 -12.81
C THR A 270 5.39 15.05 -11.48
N ALA A 271 4.30 14.46 -10.99
CA ALA A 271 3.72 14.78 -9.69
C ALA A 271 4.63 14.30 -8.55
N ALA A 272 5.20 13.09 -8.66
CA ALA A 272 6.13 12.53 -7.69
C ALA A 272 7.40 13.38 -7.46
N VAL A 273 7.82 14.18 -8.44
CA VAL A 273 8.98 15.09 -8.29
C VAL A 273 8.75 16.14 -7.20
N LYS A 274 7.52 16.64 -7.05
CA LYS A 274 7.15 17.57 -5.97
C LYS A 274 7.38 16.91 -4.61
N ASP A 275 6.95 15.68 -4.44
CA ASP A 275 7.05 14.95 -3.18
C ASP A 275 8.50 14.57 -2.84
N ILE A 276 9.29 14.23 -3.85
CA ILE A 276 10.74 14.04 -3.72
C ILE A 276 11.39 15.33 -3.20
N PHE A 277 11.01 16.50 -3.73
CA PHE A 277 11.56 17.78 -3.26
C PHE A 277 11.17 18.07 -1.80
N ILE A 278 9.92 17.82 -1.42
CA ILE A 278 9.46 17.96 -0.02
C ILE A 278 10.24 17.03 0.90
N LEU A 279 10.45 15.76 0.51
CA LEU A 279 11.28 14.82 1.27
C LEU A 279 12.73 15.30 1.43
N LEU A 280 13.31 15.90 0.41
CA LEU A 280 14.65 16.46 0.48
C LEU A 280 14.72 17.59 1.51
N VAL A 281 13.70 18.47 1.57
CA VAL A 281 13.59 19.50 2.60
C VAL A 281 13.49 18.87 3.99
N HIS A 282 12.71 17.80 4.14
CA HIS A 282 12.64 17.05 5.39
C HIS A 282 13.99 16.43 5.78
N CYS A 283 14.72 15.83 4.83
CA CYS A 283 16.05 15.28 5.10
C CYS A 283 16.99 16.33 5.69
N ILE A 284 17.05 17.51 5.06
CA ILE A 284 17.87 18.63 5.52
C ILE A 284 17.37 19.12 6.89
N GLY A 285 16.08 19.33 7.05
CA GLY A 285 15.48 19.82 8.30
C GLY A 285 15.74 18.90 9.49
N TRP A 286 15.48 17.60 9.34
CA TRP A 286 15.72 16.61 10.39
C TRP A 286 17.21 16.49 10.73
N PHE A 287 18.09 16.55 9.73
CA PHE A 287 19.54 16.49 9.93
C PHE A 287 20.05 17.71 10.70
N LEU A 288 19.64 18.93 10.31
CA LEU A 288 20.01 20.16 11.01
C LEU A 288 19.49 20.19 12.44
N LEU A 289 18.24 19.74 12.65
CA LEU A 289 17.63 19.64 13.96
C LEU A 289 18.40 18.69 14.87
N TYR A 290 18.84 17.54 14.36
CA TYR A 290 19.65 16.59 15.12
C TYR A 290 21.00 17.16 15.53
N ILE A 291 21.71 17.84 14.61
CA ILE A 291 23.00 18.51 14.89
C ILE A 291 22.78 19.61 15.94
N GLY A 292 21.76 20.45 15.77
CA GLY A 292 21.44 21.53 16.70
C GLY A 292 21.22 21.03 18.13
N LEU A 293 20.41 19.99 18.30
CA LEU A 293 20.18 19.35 19.60
C LEU A 293 21.47 18.72 20.16
N SER A 294 22.31 18.16 19.29
CA SER A 294 23.58 17.58 19.69
C SER A 294 24.57 18.62 20.20
N MET A 295 24.60 19.81 19.59
CA MET A 295 25.47 20.94 20.02
C MET A 295 24.95 21.63 21.30
N HIS A 296 23.65 21.75 21.47
CA HIS A 296 23.04 22.40 22.65
C HIS A 296 23.34 21.65 23.96
N GLN A 297 23.35 20.33 23.93
CA GLN A 297 23.72 19.54 25.11
C GLN A 297 25.18 19.72 25.52
N ARG A 298 26.07 19.99 24.54
CA ARG A 298 27.49 20.24 24.83
C ARG A 298 27.73 21.54 25.62
N LYS A 299 26.81 22.51 25.54
CA LYS A 299 26.92 23.76 26.32
C LYS A 299 26.46 23.64 27.75
N ASN A 300 25.68 22.58 28.06
CA ASN A 300 25.04 22.41 29.35
C ASN A 300 25.62 21.23 30.17
N SER A 301 26.58 20.48 29.62
CA SER A 301 27.43 19.50 30.31
C SER A 301 28.86 20.01 30.44
#